data_3bda65a0193be3c7d28dc8521c015a24
#
_entry.id   3bda65a0193be3c7d28dc8521c015a24
#
_cell.length_a   1.000
_cell.length_b   1.000
_cell.length_c   1.000
_cell.angle_alpha   90.00
_cell.angle_beta   90.00
_cell.angle_gamma   90.00
#
_symmetry.space_group_name_H-M   'P 1'
#
loop_
_entity.id
_entity.type
_entity.pdbx_description
1 polymer ?
#
loop_
_entity_poly.entity_id
_entity_poly.type
_entity_poly.pdbx_seq_one_letter_code
_entity_poly.pdbx_strand_id
1 'polypeptide(L)'
;MRRSLVAVILTSATMLMLGTSGSGALSAAGNPATPAQASGPQDRTLEGTWRVQITLRDCQTGNPLGVPFLSLVTYARGGTVTAATARVSPALLSPFYGVWAHSGGHTFTSVAQAFLFNPAGVSTGTQTLRQAIEFGGSPDEYSVTATIEIANPVGTVVSTGCASAEGMRMTE
;
A
#
# COMPACT_ATOMS: atom_id res chain seq x y z
N MET A 1 17.08 36.32 20.88
CA MET A 1 15.80 37.05 20.93
C MET A 1 15.61 37.82 19.64
N ARG A 2 14.77 37.35 18.72
CA ARG A 2 14.14 38.19 17.67
C ARG A 2 12.94 37.36 17.13
N ARG A 3 11.74 37.82 17.52
CA ARG A 3 10.46 37.31 17.02
C ARG A 3 10.15 38.03 15.72
N SER A 4 9.92 37.30 14.61
CA SER A 4 9.34 37.87 13.39
C SER A 4 7.92 37.37 13.28
N LEU A 5 6.99 38.32 13.39
CA LEU A 5 5.57 38.18 13.11
C LEU A 5 5.40 38.30 11.57
N VAL A 6 4.77 37.30 10.96
CA VAL A 6 4.29 37.39 9.58
C VAL A 6 2.79 37.54 9.60
N ALA A 7 2.31 38.69 9.12
CA ALA A 7 0.91 39.01 8.98
C ALA A 7 0.31 38.33 7.76
N VAL A 8 -0.83 37.63 7.94
CA VAL A 8 -1.65 37.08 6.88
C VAL A 8 -2.71 38.07 6.48
N ILE A 9 -2.69 38.51 5.24
CA ILE A 9 -3.71 39.38 4.65
C ILE A 9 -4.77 38.49 3.97
N LEU A 10 -6.01 38.52 4.51
CA LEU A 10 -7.20 37.96 3.86
C LEU A 10 -7.75 38.99 2.89
N THR A 11 -7.86 38.64 1.60
CA THR A 11 -8.64 39.36 0.62
C THR A 11 -9.89 38.56 0.25
N SER A 12 -11.04 39.07 0.66
CA SER A 12 -12.38 38.57 0.29
C SER A 12 -12.75 39.17 -1.07
N ALA A 13 -13.04 38.33 -2.08
CA ALA A 13 -13.69 38.75 -3.32
C ALA A 13 -15.14 38.21 -3.35
N THR A 14 -16.07 39.11 -3.18
CA THR A 14 -17.52 38.88 -3.32
C THR A 14 -17.89 39.06 -4.79
N MET A 15 -18.39 38.03 -5.46
CA MET A 15 -18.89 38.13 -6.83
C MET A 15 -20.41 37.85 -6.83
N LEU A 16 -21.16 38.95 -7.06
CA LEU A 16 -22.61 38.96 -7.23
C LEU A 16 -22.92 38.60 -8.69
N MET A 17 -23.70 37.53 -8.94
CA MET A 17 -24.27 37.24 -10.26
C MET A 17 -25.78 37.29 -10.20
N LEU A 18 -26.31 38.24 -10.97
CA LEU A 18 -27.76 38.43 -11.21
C LEU A 18 -28.33 37.28 -12.04
N GLY A 19 -29.51 36.84 -11.67
CA GLY A 19 -30.31 35.84 -12.37
C GLY A 19 -30.93 36.34 -13.67
N THR A 20 -31.13 35.43 -14.61
CA THR A 20 -32.08 35.54 -15.71
C THR A 20 -33.01 34.34 -15.72
N SER A 21 -34.30 34.61 -15.48
CA SER A 21 -35.41 33.66 -15.60
C SER A 21 -35.67 33.38 -17.08
N GLY A 22 -35.44 32.12 -17.51
CA GLY A 22 -35.86 31.62 -18.83
C GLY A 22 -36.85 30.50 -18.66
N SER A 23 -38.15 30.81 -18.90
CA SER A 23 -39.21 29.79 -19.06
C SER A 23 -39.08 29.13 -20.42
N GLY A 24 -38.91 27.81 -20.47
CA GLY A 24 -38.79 27.05 -21.72
C GLY A 24 -39.27 25.60 -21.55
N ALA A 25 -40.47 25.36 -22.05
CA ALA A 25 -41.01 24.14 -22.66
C ALA A 25 -40.65 22.76 -22.11
N LEU A 26 -41.71 22.09 -21.62
CA LEU A 26 -41.81 20.64 -21.44
C LEU A 26 -41.55 19.91 -22.76
N SER A 27 -40.44 19.22 -22.87
CA SER A 27 -40.18 18.19 -23.87
C SER A 27 -40.16 16.83 -23.22
N ALA A 28 -40.92 15.92 -23.83
CA ALA A 28 -41.22 14.57 -23.41
C ALA A 28 -39.96 13.72 -23.09
N ALA A 29 -40.13 12.90 -22.08
CA ALA A 29 -39.23 11.90 -21.60
C ALA A 29 -38.76 10.91 -22.69
N GLY A 30 -37.53 11.03 -23.10
CA GLY A 30 -36.74 9.91 -23.57
C GLY A 30 -35.95 9.39 -22.39
N ASN A 31 -36.20 8.14 -21.98
CA ASN A 31 -35.33 7.46 -21.02
C ASN A 31 -33.90 7.51 -21.59
N PRO A 32 -32.93 8.14 -20.91
CA PRO A 32 -31.53 7.96 -21.32
C PRO A 32 -31.20 6.49 -21.03
N ALA A 33 -31.02 5.71 -22.10
CA ALA A 33 -30.36 4.42 -21.98
C ALA A 33 -29.07 4.64 -21.18
N THR A 34 -29.00 4.06 -19.99
CA THR A 34 -27.77 4.00 -19.20
C THR A 34 -26.69 3.46 -20.15
N PRO A 35 -25.62 4.20 -20.42
CA PRO A 35 -24.54 3.64 -21.21
C PRO A 35 -24.06 2.41 -20.46
N ALA A 36 -24.18 1.24 -21.10
CA ALA A 36 -23.50 0.04 -20.62
C ALA A 36 -22.05 0.45 -20.46
N GLN A 37 -21.57 0.51 -19.22
CA GLN A 37 -20.16 0.67 -18.95
C GLN A 37 -19.47 -0.51 -19.64
N ALA A 38 -18.83 -0.23 -20.78
CA ALA A 38 -17.92 -1.15 -21.37
C ALA A 38 -16.94 -1.51 -20.26
N SER A 39 -16.97 -2.77 -19.83
CA SER A 39 -15.93 -3.34 -18.96
C SER A 39 -14.64 -3.23 -19.75
N GLY A 40 -13.92 -2.12 -19.60
CA GLY A 40 -12.54 -2.00 -20.05
C GLY A 40 -11.73 -3.16 -19.45
N PRO A 41 -10.53 -3.43 -19.94
CA PRO A 41 -9.67 -4.44 -19.35
C PRO A 41 -9.67 -4.17 -17.85
N GLN A 42 -10.07 -5.17 -17.05
CA GLN A 42 -10.20 -5.01 -15.60
C GLN A 42 -8.89 -4.46 -15.09
N ASP A 43 -8.89 -3.18 -14.70
CA ASP A 43 -7.70 -2.53 -14.14
C ASP A 43 -7.28 -3.36 -12.94
N ARG A 44 -6.15 -4.07 -13.09
CA ARG A 44 -5.58 -4.88 -12.02
C ARG A 44 -5.22 -3.93 -10.89
N THR A 45 -5.97 -4.00 -9.80
CA THR A 45 -5.72 -3.20 -8.63
C THR A 45 -5.09 -4.04 -7.54
N LEU A 46 -4.11 -3.49 -6.86
CA LEU A 46 -3.50 -4.11 -5.69
C LEU A 46 -4.41 -4.00 -4.45
N GLU A 47 -5.42 -3.09 -4.48
CA GLU A 47 -6.36 -2.91 -3.37
C GLU A 47 -7.04 -4.22 -2.98
N GLY A 48 -7.18 -4.44 -1.66
CA GLY A 48 -7.82 -5.63 -1.09
C GLY A 48 -6.92 -6.34 -0.08
N THR A 49 -7.40 -7.48 0.40
CA THR A 49 -6.68 -8.34 1.36
C THR A 49 -6.17 -9.59 0.66
N TRP A 50 -4.94 -9.95 1.02
CA TRP A 50 -4.18 -11.00 0.36
C TRP A 50 -3.60 -11.97 1.36
N ARG A 51 -3.65 -13.28 1.03
CA ARG A 51 -2.85 -14.31 1.66
C ARG A 51 -1.56 -14.43 0.90
N VAL A 52 -0.44 -14.23 1.57
CA VAL A 52 0.89 -14.15 0.96
C VAL A 52 1.78 -15.25 1.52
N GLN A 53 2.35 -16.08 0.65
CA GLN A 53 3.35 -17.06 1.03
C GLN A 53 4.74 -16.50 0.77
N ILE A 54 5.55 -16.36 1.82
CA ILE A 54 6.86 -15.71 1.78
C ILE A 54 7.95 -16.78 1.89
N THR A 55 8.96 -16.68 1.04
CA THR A 55 10.18 -17.49 1.08
C THR A 55 11.38 -16.56 1.25
N LEU A 56 12.13 -16.70 2.33
CA LEU A 56 13.43 -16.02 2.45
C LEU A 56 14.39 -16.57 1.42
N ARG A 57 15.24 -15.68 0.88
CA ARG A 57 16.19 -16.00 -0.16
C ARG A 57 17.59 -15.57 0.24
N ASP A 58 18.57 -16.36 -0.14
CA ASP A 58 19.95 -15.89 -0.16
C ASP A 58 20.08 -14.78 -1.21
N CYS A 59 20.58 -13.61 -0.81
CA CYS A 59 20.65 -12.46 -1.70
C CYS A 59 21.64 -12.59 -2.86
N GLN A 60 22.62 -13.49 -2.75
CA GLN A 60 23.65 -13.70 -3.78
C GLN A 60 23.24 -14.78 -4.79
N THR A 61 22.68 -15.88 -4.29
CA THR A 61 22.38 -17.06 -5.11
C THR A 61 20.89 -17.16 -5.48
N GLY A 62 20.00 -16.44 -4.78
CA GLY A 62 18.55 -16.56 -4.93
C GLY A 62 17.95 -17.85 -4.32
N ASN A 63 18.77 -18.72 -3.75
CA ASN A 63 18.31 -19.99 -3.19
C ASN A 63 17.39 -19.77 -1.97
N PRO A 64 16.35 -20.61 -1.79
CA PRO A 64 15.47 -20.52 -0.64
C PRO A 64 16.22 -20.80 0.67
N LEU A 65 15.93 -20.02 1.70
CA LEU A 65 16.43 -20.18 3.06
C LEU A 65 15.28 -20.61 3.98
N GLY A 66 15.24 -21.91 4.30
CA GLY A 66 14.23 -22.51 5.18
C GLY A 66 12.89 -22.72 4.51
N VAL A 67 11.86 -22.96 5.35
CA VAL A 67 10.48 -23.21 4.87
C VAL A 67 9.73 -21.91 4.64
N PRO A 68 8.83 -21.87 3.63
CA PRO A 68 7.94 -20.74 3.42
C PRO A 68 7.00 -20.53 4.63
N PHE A 69 6.56 -19.28 4.83
CA PHE A 69 5.62 -18.91 5.89
C PHE A 69 4.54 -17.96 5.36
N LEU A 70 3.43 -17.88 6.08
CA LEU A 70 2.28 -17.07 5.67
C LEU A 70 2.34 -15.65 6.25
N SER A 71 1.78 -14.72 5.48
CA SER A 71 1.45 -13.35 5.89
C SER A 71 0.06 -12.99 5.38
N LEU A 72 -0.65 -12.13 6.10
CA LEU A 72 -1.84 -11.46 5.64
C LEU A 72 -1.48 -10.00 5.34
N VAL A 73 -1.84 -9.53 4.14
CA VAL A 73 -1.49 -8.18 3.68
C VAL A 73 -2.75 -7.49 3.19
N THR A 74 -2.99 -6.27 3.64
CA THR A 74 -4.08 -5.43 3.14
C THR A 74 -3.51 -4.17 2.50
N TYR A 75 -3.81 -3.99 1.23
CA TYR A 75 -3.54 -2.76 0.49
C TYR A 75 -4.83 -1.94 0.44
N ALA A 76 -4.84 -0.82 1.13
CA ALA A 76 -6.01 0.05 1.18
C ALA A 76 -5.98 1.08 0.05
N ARG A 77 -7.16 1.49 -0.39
CA ARG A 77 -7.31 2.63 -1.30
C ARG A 77 -6.60 3.86 -0.71
N GLY A 78 -5.91 4.62 -1.55
CA GLY A 78 -5.13 5.78 -1.11
C GLY A 78 -3.68 5.45 -0.76
N GLY A 79 -3.20 4.23 -1.02
CA GLY A 79 -1.78 3.91 -1.02
C GLY A 79 -1.20 3.47 0.32
N THR A 80 -2.02 3.08 1.31
CA THR A 80 -1.52 2.52 2.56
C THR A 80 -1.51 0.98 2.53
N VAL A 81 -0.55 0.37 3.22
CA VAL A 81 -0.43 -1.09 3.37
C VAL A 81 -0.24 -1.47 4.83
N THR A 82 -0.90 -2.55 5.24
CA THR A 82 -0.67 -3.21 6.52
C THR A 82 -0.42 -4.70 6.31
N ALA A 83 0.46 -5.29 7.13
CA ALA A 83 0.72 -6.73 7.04
C ALA A 83 1.00 -7.34 8.42
N ALA A 84 0.63 -8.61 8.56
CA ALA A 84 0.97 -9.43 9.72
C ALA A 84 1.52 -10.77 9.24
N THR A 85 2.62 -11.23 9.84
CA THR A 85 3.28 -12.49 9.47
C THR A 85 3.16 -13.54 10.56
N ALA A 86 3.01 -14.80 10.15
CA ALA A 86 2.95 -15.94 11.07
C ALA A 86 4.34 -16.46 11.51
N ARG A 87 5.44 -15.90 10.97
CA ARG A 87 6.81 -16.38 11.24
C ARG A 87 7.30 -16.06 12.66
N VAL A 88 6.92 -14.89 13.15
CA VAL A 88 7.40 -14.35 14.43
C VAL A 88 6.21 -14.07 15.34
N SER A 89 6.36 -14.33 16.64
CA SER A 89 5.33 -13.99 17.64
C SER A 89 4.98 -12.50 17.56
N PRO A 90 3.68 -12.14 17.64
CA PRO A 90 3.25 -10.73 17.70
C PRO A 90 3.85 -9.94 18.87
N ALA A 91 4.29 -10.64 19.93
CA ALA A 91 4.99 -10.03 21.06
C ALA A 91 6.41 -9.54 20.68
N LEU A 92 7.01 -10.07 19.61
CA LEU A 92 8.37 -9.77 19.18
C LEU A 92 8.43 -8.92 17.90
N LEU A 93 7.33 -8.85 17.15
CA LEU A 93 7.22 -8.11 15.91
C LEU A 93 5.83 -7.49 15.81
N SER A 94 5.74 -6.17 15.74
CA SER A 94 4.47 -5.49 15.46
C SER A 94 3.95 -5.83 14.07
N PRO A 95 2.67 -5.56 13.75
CA PRO A 95 2.25 -5.46 12.37
C PRO A 95 3.11 -4.46 11.58
N PHE A 96 3.23 -4.69 10.27
CA PHE A 96 3.85 -3.76 9.35
C PHE A 96 2.84 -2.69 8.94
N TYR A 97 3.31 -1.45 8.85
CA TYR A 97 2.57 -0.30 8.33
C TYR A 97 3.43 0.39 7.27
N GLY A 98 2.80 0.81 6.19
CA GLY A 98 3.55 1.41 5.11
C GLY A 98 2.69 2.00 4.00
N VAL A 99 3.35 2.22 2.87
CA VAL A 99 2.75 2.80 1.67
C VAL A 99 3.01 1.91 0.47
N TRP A 100 2.12 2.01 -0.51
CA TRP A 100 2.27 1.37 -1.81
C TRP A 100 1.89 2.34 -2.92
N ALA A 101 2.43 2.12 -4.11
CA ALA A 101 2.16 2.93 -5.30
C ALA A 101 2.20 2.06 -6.56
N HIS A 102 1.41 2.44 -7.56
CA HIS A 102 1.52 1.89 -8.90
C HIS A 102 2.78 2.43 -9.57
N SER A 103 3.60 1.56 -10.16
CA SER A 103 4.87 1.91 -10.81
C SER A 103 4.84 1.78 -12.33
N GLY A 104 3.72 1.33 -12.89
CA GLY A 104 3.49 1.23 -14.33
C GLY A 104 3.06 -0.16 -14.78
N GLY A 105 2.21 -0.24 -15.80
CA GLY A 105 1.70 -1.51 -16.31
C GLY A 105 1.01 -2.35 -15.22
N HIS A 106 1.54 -3.52 -14.94
CA HIS A 106 1.04 -4.44 -13.92
C HIS A 106 1.94 -4.48 -12.68
N THR A 107 2.79 -3.47 -12.49
CA THR A 107 3.77 -3.43 -11.40
C THR A 107 3.43 -2.38 -10.36
N PHE A 108 3.77 -2.68 -9.12
CA PHE A 108 3.59 -1.83 -7.95
C PHE A 108 4.84 -1.89 -7.08
N THR A 109 5.01 -0.89 -6.24
CA THR A 109 6.04 -0.88 -5.20
C THR A 109 5.40 -0.68 -3.83
N SER A 110 6.01 -1.24 -2.79
CA SER A 110 5.63 -0.91 -1.42
C SER A 110 6.84 -0.79 -0.51
N VAL A 111 6.69 0.03 0.52
CA VAL A 111 7.63 0.14 1.64
C VAL A 111 6.83 0.06 2.93
N ALA A 112 7.16 -0.90 3.79
CA ALA A 112 6.47 -1.09 5.06
C ALA A 112 7.49 -1.33 6.18
N GLN A 113 7.16 -0.89 7.39
CA GLN A 113 8.02 -1.00 8.55
C GLN A 113 7.27 -1.57 9.75
N ALA A 114 7.97 -2.35 10.57
CA ALA A 114 7.48 -2.89 11.83
C ALA A 114 8.50 -2.63 12.94
N PHE A 115 8.03 -2.58 14.20
CA PHE A 115 8.89 -2.54 15.37
C PHE A 115 9.30 -3.95 15.79
N LEU A 116 10.55 -4.08 16.19
CA LEU A 116 11.11 -5.31 16.79
C LEU A 116 11.18 -5.15 18.31
N PHE A 117 10.87 -6.20 19.02
CA PHE A 117 10.91 -6.24 20.48
C PHE A 117 11.67 -7.47 20.97
N ASN A 118 12.25 -7.38 22.17
CA ASN A 118 12.76 -8.53 22.89
C ASN A 118 11.65 -9.17 23.74
N PRO A 119 11.89 -10.34 24.36
CA PRO A 119 10.90 -11.00 25.21
C PRO A 119 10.43 -10.19 26.42
N ALA A 120 11.18 -9.16 26.83
CA ALA A 120 10.77 -8.23 27.91
C ALA A 120 9.91 -7.07 27.39
N GLY A 121 9.54 -7.05 26.10
CA GLY A 121 8.72 -6.00 25.50
C GLY A 121 9.50 -4.70 25.21
N VAL A 122 10.83 -4.71 25.30
CA VAL A 122 11.65 -3.54 25.00
C VAL A 122 11.93 -3.52 23.49
N SER A 123 11.75 -2.35 22.85
CA SER A 123 12.06 -2.18 21.44
C SER A 123 13.55 -2.36 21.17
N THR A 124 13.87 -3.21 20.19
CA THR A 124 15.24 -3.52 19.76
C THR A 124 15.57 -2.94 18.38
N GLY A 125 14.60 -2.26 17.76
CA GLY A 125 14.78 -1.60 16.48
C GLY A 125 13.59 -1.75 15.56
N THR A 126 13.84 -1.71 14.26
CA THR A 126 12.81 -1.79 13.22
C THR A 126 13.21 -2.77 12.12
N GLN A 127 12.19 -3.34 11.46
CA GLN A 127 12.33 -4.09 10.22
C GLN A 127 11.63 -3.33 9.11
N THR A 128 12.36 -3.03 8.03
CA THR A 128 11.81 -2.38 6.84
C THR A 128 11.77 -3.38 5.69
N LEU A 129 10.64 -3.45 5.00
CA LEU A 129 10.44 -4.21 3.77
C LEU A 129 10.31 -3.24 2.60
N ARG A 130 11.10 -3.46 1.53
CA ARG A 130 10.92 -2.78 0.24
C ARG A 130 10.58 -3.83 -0.78
N GLN A 131 9.48 -3.64 -1.50
CA GLN A 131 8.90 -4.67 -2.35
C GLN A 131 8.66 -4.13 -3.75
N ALA A 132 9.00 -4.95 -4.75
CA ALA A 132 8.50 -4.86 -6.11
C ALA A 132 7.47 -5.98 -6.30
N ILE A 133 6.28 -5.61 -6.73
CA ILE A 133 5.10 -6.47 -6.85
C ILE A 133 4.69 -6.49 -8.30
N GLU A 134 4.43 -7.67 -8.86
CA GLU A 134 4.04 -7.84 -10.25
C GLU A 134 2.85 -8.79 -10.36
N PHE A 135 1.79 -8.34 -11.03
CA PHE A 135 0.67 -9.20 -11.39
C PHE A 135 1.04 -10.11 -12.55
N GLY A 136 0.77 -11.40 -12.40
CA GLY A 136 0.88 -12.39 -13.45
C GLY A 136 -0.29 -12.37 -14.43
N GLY A 137 -0.70 -13.54 -14.90
CA GLY A 137 -1.85 -13.73 -15.80
C GLY A 137 -3.21 -13.46 -15.17
N SER A 138 -3.33 -13.60 -13.84
CA SER A 138 -4.57 -13.44 -13.06
C SER A 138 -4.61 -12.09 -12.32
N PRO A 139 -5.78 -11.44 -12.18
CA PRO A 139 -5.95 -10.27 -11.32
C PRO A 139 -5.94 -10.62 -9.82
N ASP A 140 -6.00 -11.90 -9.48
CA ASP A 140 -6.08 -12.39 -8.11
C ASP A 140 -4.78 -13.06 -7.64
N GLU A 141 -3.71 -12.92 -8.43
CA GLU A 141 -2.39 -13.47 -8.12
C GLU A 141 -1.30 -12.45 -8.46
N TYR A 142 -0.32 -12.33 -7.57
CA TYR A 142 0.88 -11.53 -7.82
C TYR A 142 2.13 -12.21 -7.27
N SER A 143 3.28 -11.88 -7.84
CA SER A 143 4.59 -12.22 -7.30
C SER A 143 5.28 -10.99 -6.70
N VAL A 144 6.22 -11.23 -5.78
CA VAL A 144 6.99 -10.19 -5.10
C VAL A 144 8.46 -10.56 -5.05
N THR A 145 9.31 -9.56 -5.31
CA THR A 145 10.69 -9.54 -4.83
C THR A 145 10.83 -8.50 -3.74
N ALA A 146 11.54 -8.83 -2.66
CA ALA A 146 11.66 -7.96 -1.51
C ALA A 146 13.09 -7.91 -0.97
N THR A 147 13.48 -6.72 -0.50
CA THR A 147 14.63 -6.53 0.39
C THR A 147 14.13 -6.25 1.80
N ILE A 148 14.88 -6.77 2.78
CA ILE A 148 14.62 -6.67 4.20
C ILE A 148 15.80 -5.93 4.82
N GLU A 149 15.52 -4.89 5.60
CA GLU A 149 16.51 -4.16 6.37
C GLU A 149 16.13 -4.21 7.85
N ILE A 150 17.06 -4.59 8.71
CA ILE A 150 16.91 -4.52 10.17
C ILE A 150 17.81 -3.41 10.68
N ALA A 151 17.21 -2.43 11.35
CA ALA A 151 17.91 -1.33 11.98
C ALA A 151 17.79 -1.42 13.51
N ASN A 152 18.85 -1.02 14.20
CA ASN A 152 18.87 -0.88 15.65
C ASN A 152 18.01 0.35 16.09
N PRO A 153 17.81 0.57 17.42
CA PRO A 153 16.96 1.69 17.91
C PRO A 153 17.43 3.08 17.53
N VAL A 154 18.70 3.25 17.14
CA VAL A 154 19.25 4.53 16.67
C VAL A 154 19.21 4.68 15.14
N GLY A 155 18.59 3.72 14.42
CA GLY A 155 18.35 3.77 12.99
C GLY A 155 19.50 3.25 12.12
N THR A 156 20.59 2.69 12.72
CA THR A 156 21.68 2.08 11.95
C THR A 156 21.24 0.69 11.44
N VAL A 157 21.35 0.45 10.14
CA VAL A 157 21.10 -0.86 9.55
C VAL A 157 22.18 -1.84 10.02
N VAL A 158 21.77 -2.92 10.65
CA VAL A 158 22.64 -3.95 11.22
C VAL A 158 22.55 -5.28 10.48
N SER A 159 21.50 -5.48 9.67
CA SER A 159 21.33 -6.69 8.87
C SER A 159 20.44 -6.41 7.65
N THR A 160 20.72 -7.11 6.56
CA THR A 160 19.92 -7.11 5.34
C THR A 160 19.57 -8.53 4.92
N GLY A 161 18.48 -8.68 4.16
CA GLY A 161 18.03 -9.96 3.64
C GLY A 161 17.20 -9.80 2.38
N CYS A 162 16.92 -10.93 1.73
CA CYS A 162 16.11 -11.02 0.52
C CYS A 162 14.96 -12.00 0.71
N ALA A 163 13.86 -11.75 0.02
CA ALA A 163 12.71 -12.65 -0.01
C ALA A 163 12.02 -12.60 -1.36
N SER A 164 11.33 -13.68 -1.69
CA SER A 164 10.27 -13.69 -2.69
C SER A 164 8.94 -14.06 -2.04
N ALA A 165 7.84 -13.67 -2.67
CA ALA A 165 6.53 -14.07 -2.18
C ALA A 165 5.53 -14.22 -3.33
N GLU A 166 4.49 -15.02 -3.07
CA GLU A 166 3.32 -15.19 -3.94
C GLU A 166 2.08 -14.78 -3.15
N GLY A 167 1.29 -13.90 -3.71
CA GLY A 167 0.05 -13.41 -3.11
C GLY A 167 -1.18 -13.94 -3.85
N MET A 168 -2.17 -14.40 -3.09
CA MET A 168 -3.50 -14.77 -3.57
C MET A 168 -4.54 -13.86 -2.92
N ARG A 169 -5.44 -13.28 -3.71
CA ARG A 169 -6.52 -12.42 -3.21
C ARG A 169 -7.46 -13.24 -2.33
N MET A 170 -7.86 -12.66 -1.22
CA MET A 170 -8.90 -13.24 -0.37
C MET A 170 -10.27 -12.79 -0.91
N THR A 171 -11.15 -13.75 -1.14
CA THR A 171 -12.56 -13.55 -1.53
C THR A 171 -13.46 -14.07 -0.44
N GLU A 172 -14.72 -13.61 -0.41
CA GLU A 172 -15.78 -14.14 0.46
C GLU A 172 -16.17 -15.57 0.07
#